data_1c7c0d476f1d04f73c479959aa210909
#
_entry.id   1c7c0d476f1d04f73c479959aa210909
#
_cell.length_a   1.000
_cell.length_b   1.000
_cell.length_c   1.000
_cell.angle_alpha   90.00
_cell.angle_beta   90.00
_cell.angle_gamma   90.00
#
_symmetry.space_group_name_H-M   'P 1'
#
loop_
_entity.id
_entity.type
_entity.pdbx_description
1 polymer ?
#
loop_
_entity_poly.entity_id
_entity_poly.type
_entity_poly.pdbx_seq_one_letter_code
_entity_poly.pdbx_strand_id
1 'polypeptide(L)'
;MNNIPKSLNVGGQTININIKDRIESDKLGECCVAEARIDIAKTFNGREQAYPSQLNTFYHELTHCILDTMGENELSGNEKFVSCFSSFLCEAMNTLKYD
;
A
#
# COMPACT_ATOMS: atom_id res chain seq x y z
N MET A 1 0.60 13.00 13.32
CA MET A 1 -0.48 12.08 12.93
C MET A 1 -0.12 11.41 11.62
N ASN A 2 -0.25 10.10 11.57
CA ASN A 2 0.13 9.33 10.40
C ASN A 2 -1.05 9.19 9.45
N ASN A 3 -0.99 9.92 8.36
CA ASN A 3 -2.01 9.86 7.33
C ASN A 3 -1.50 9.09 6.12
N ILE A 4 -2.43 8.58 5.34
CA ILE A 4 -2.09 8.01 4.05
C ILE A 4 -1.73 9.21 3.15
N PRO A 5 -0.52 9.21 2.57
CA PRO A 5 -0.11 10.36 1.75
C PRO A 5 -0.87 10.39 0.43
N LYS A 6 -0.86 11.55 -0.22
CA LYS A 6 -1.47 11.70 -1.55
C LYS A 6 -0.52 11.25 -2.65
N SER A 7 0.77 11.31 -2.39
CA SER A 7 1.78 10.86 -3.34
C SER A 7 3.10 10.64 -2.62
N LEU A 8 3.98 9.90 -3.26
CA LEU A 8 5.36 9.72 -2.80
C LEU A 8 6.20 9.31 -4.01
N ASN A 9 7.51 9.33 -3.86
CA ASN A 9 8.39 8.94 -4.93
C ASN A 9 8.99 7.55 -4.67
N VAL A 10 8.98 6.74 -5.72
CA VAL A 10 9.62 5.42 -5.70
C VAL A 10 10.45 5.31 -6.99
N GLY A 11 11.76 5.11 -6.83
CA GLY A 11 12.64 4.98 -7.97
C GLY A 11 12.66 6.20 -8.89
N GLY A 12 12.50 7.38 -8.32
CA GLY A 12 12.48 8.62 -9.09
C GLY A 12 11.15 8.93 -9.75
N GLN A 13 10.15 8.08 -9.59
CA GLN A 13 8.82 8.26 -10.17
C GLN A 13 7.83 8.66 -9.07
N THR A 14 6.96 9.63 -9.38
CA THR A 14 5.91 10.04 -8.45
C THR A 14 4.74 9.06 -8.55
N ILE A 15 4.42 8.43 -7.44
CA ILE A 15 3.31 7.48 -7.34
C ILE A 15 2.14 8.19 -6.66
N ASN A 16 0.98 8.19 -7.28
CA ASN A 16 -0.22 8.79 -6.72
C ASN A 16 -1.00 7.77 -5.92
N ILE A 17 -1.46 8.15 -4.74
CA ILE A 17 -2.23 7.28 -3.87
C ILE A 17 -3.68 7.75 -3.91
N ASN A 18 -4.59 6.86 -4.32
CA ASN A 18 -6.00 7.15 -4.47
C ASN A 18 -6.81 6.32 -3.50
N ILE A 19 -7.69 6.98 -2.75
CA ILE A 19 -8.66 6.30 -1.90
C ILE A 19 -9.95 6.21 -2.71
N LYS A 20 -10.36 4.99 -3.06
CA LYS A 20 -11.56 4.75 -3.87
C LYS A 20 -12.65 4.13 -3.00
N ASP A 21 -13.91 4.40 -3.34
CA ASP A 21 -15.00 3.79 -2.59
C ASP A 21 -14.91 2.28 -2.67
N ARG A 22 -14.59 1.75 -3.85
CA ARG A 22 -14.49 0.32 -4.09
C ARG A 22 -13.53 0.08 -5.25
N ILE A 23 -12.79 -1.02 -5.19
CA ILE A 23 -11.93 -1.46 -6.29
C ILE A 23 -12.60 -2.67 -6.94
N GLU A 24 -12.62 -2.71 -8.26
CA GLU A 24 -13.19 -3.82 -9.00
C GLU A 24 -12.56 -5.15 -8.58
N SER A 25 -13.35 -6.23 -8.64
CA SER A 25 -12.97 -7.57 -8.20
C SER A 25 -12.76 -7.64 -6.68
N ASP A 26 -13.34 -6.68 -5.94
CA ASP A 26 -13.30 -6.64 -4.48
C ASP A 26 -11.88 -6.87 -3.93
N LYS A 27 -11.00 -5.93 -4.24
CA LYS A 27 -9.65 -5.89 -3.70
C LYS A 27 -9.57 -4.85 -2.60
N LEU A 28 -8.71 -5.11 -1.61
CA LEU A 28 -8.41 -4.11 -0.57
C LEU A 28 -7.56 -2.99 -1.13
N GLY A 29 -6.66 -3.33 -2.04
CA GLY A 29 -5.77 -2.37 -2.66
C GLY A 29 -5.19 -2.90 -3.95
N GLU A 30 -4.52 -2.01 -4.67
CA GLU A 30 -3.92 -2.36 -5.94
C GLU A 30 -2.74 -1.43 -6.21
N CYS A 31 -1.67 -1.98 -6.76
CA CYS A 31 -0.51 -1.19 -7.19
C CYS A 31 -0.32 -1.41 -8.70
N CYS A 32 -0.15 -0.31 -9.42
CA CYS A 32 0.20 -0.38 -10.83
C CYS A 32 1.36 0.58 -11.09
N VAL A 33 2.57 0.03 -11.17
CA VAL A 33 3.77 0.84 -11.38
C VAL A 33 3.73 1.53 -12.75
N ALA A 34 3.22 0.84 -13.77
CA ALA A 34 3.14 1.40 -15.11
C ALA A 34 2.25 2.65 -15.17
N GLU A 35 1.24 2.73 -14.32
CA GLU A 35 0.35 3.88 -14.24
C GLU A 35 0.68 4.79 -13.07
N ALA A 36 1.75 4.50 -12.36
CA ALA A 36 2.25 5.31 -11.24
C ALA A 36 1.16 5.57 -10.20
N ARG A 37 0.46 4.51 -9.79
CA ARG A 37 -0.63 4.64 -8.81
C ARG A 37 -0.70 3.49 -7.83
N ILE A 38 -1.20 3.81 -6.66
CA ILE A 38 -1.63 2.85 -5.65
C ILE A 38 -3.06 3.22 -5.32
N ASP A 39 -3.98 2.26 -5.41
CA ASP A 39 -5.38 2.45 -5.06
C ASP A 39 -5.69 1.71 -3.77
N ILE A 40 -6.47 2.34 -2.90
CA ILE A 40 -6.88 1.77 -1.61
C ILE A 40 -8.39 1.83 -1.54
N ALA A 41 -9.03 0.72 -1.21
CA ALA A 41 -10.48 0.65 -1.15
C ALA A 41 -10.99 1.10 0.22
N LYS A 42 -12.03 1.95 0.21
CA LYS A 42 -12.77 2.27 1.43
C LYS A 42 -13.67 1.13 1.85
N THR A 43 -14.20 0.38 0.87
CA THR A 43 -15.08 -0.75 1.16
C THR A 43 -14.53 -2.01 0.50
N PHE A 44 -14.73 -3.13 1.18
CA PHE A 44 -14.31 -4.44 0.71
C PHE A 44 -15.41 -5.43 1.06
N ASN A 45 -15.95 -6.11 0.06
CA ASN A 45 -17.08 -7.04 0.24
C ASN A 45 -18.26 -6.38 0.97
N GLY A 46 -18.53 -5.11 0.62
CA GLY A 46 -19.63 -4.37 1.21
C GLY A 46 -19.39 -3.84 2.61
N ARG A 47 -18.19 -3.99 3.14
CA ARG A 47 -17.85 -3.51 4.48
C ARG A 47 -16.87 -2.35 4.42
N GLU A 48 -17.15 -1.31 5.20
CA GLU A 48 -16.23 -0.20 5.33
C GLU A 48 -14.96 -0.65 6.02
N GLN A 49 -13.83 -0.22 5.47
CA GLN A 49 -12.52 -0.50 6.04
C GLN A 49 -12.16 0.61 7.01
N ALA A 50 -11.86 0.24 8.26
CA ALA A 50 -11.39 1.20 9.26
C ALA A 50 -10.07 1.83 8.80
N TYR A 51 -9.79 3.04 9.26
CA TYR A 51 -8.58 3.74 8.86
C TYR A 51 -7.30 2.92 9.09
N PRO A 52 -7.11 2.25 10.23
CA PRO A 52 -5.91 1.41 10.42
C PRO A 52 -5.79 0.31 9.36
N SER A 53 -6.91 -0.24 8.90
CA SER A 53 -6.90 -1.26 7.84
C SER A 53 -6.48 -0.65 6.51
N GLN A 54 -7.00 0.56 6.20
CA GLN A 54 -6.60 1.26 4.99
C GLN A 54 -5.12 1.60 5.01
N LEU A 55 -4.61 2.00 6.17
CA LEU A 55 -3.19 2.33 6.32
C LEU A 55 -2.33 1.09 6.10
N ASN A 56 -2.73 -0.05 6.67
CA ASN A 56 -2.01 -1.30 6.46
C ASN A 56 -2.03 -1.70 4.97
N THR A 57 -3.16 -1.51 4.31
CA THR A 57 -3.27 -1.77 2.87
C THR A 57 -2.31 -0.87 2.08
N PHE A 58 -2.20 0.40 2.47
CA PHE A 58 -1.25 1.31 1.82
C PHE A 58 0.17 0.74 1.88
N TYR A 59 0.62 0.31 3.06
CA TYR A 59 1.97 -0.25 3.18
C TYR A 59 2.14 -1.56 2.43
N HIS A 60 1.08 -2.36 2.35
CA HIS A 60 1.09 -3.59 1.57
C HIS A 60 1.34 -3.28 0.09
N GLU A 61 0.57 -2.34 -0.46
CA GLU A 61 0.71 -1.97 -1.87
C GLU A 61 2.02 -1.21 -2.13
N LEU A 62 2.48 -0.42 -1.18
CA LEU A 62 3.77 0.25 -1.29
C LEU A 62 4.90 -0.77 -1.38
N THR A 63 4.81 -1.85 -0.62
CA THR A 63 5.81 -2.93 -0.66
C THR A 63 5.85 -3.56 -2.06
N HIS A 64 4.69 -3.87 -2.63
CA HIS A 64 4.63 -4.37 -4.01
C HIS A 64 5.27 -3.36 -4.98
N CYS A 65 4.92 -2.09 -4.83
CA CYS A 65 5.42 -1.03 -5.69
C CYS A 65 6.95 -0.96 -5.66
N ILE A 66 7.54 -1.02 -4.47
CA ILE A 66 8.99 -0.96 -4.31
C ILE A 66 9.65 -2.19 -4.94
N LEU A 67 9.13 -3.38 -4.63
CA LEU A 67 9.70 -4.61 -5.16
C LEU A 67 9.59 -4.69 -6.68
N ASP A 68 8.45 -4.27 -7.22
CA ASP A 68 8.24 -4.27 -8.67
C ASP A 68 9.20 -3.28 -9.34
N THR A 69 9.39 -2.11 -8.73
CA THR A 69 10.33 -1.10 -9.23
C THR A 69 11.76 -1.60 -9.20
N MET A 70 12.11 -2.40 -8.19
CA MET A 70 13.42 -3.02 -8.08
C MET A 70 13.63 -4.17 -9.06
N GLY A 71 12.55 -4.65 -9.69
CA GLY A 71 12.62 -5.82 -10.54
C GLY A 71 12.57 -7.13 -9.76
N GLU A 72 12.22 -7.09 -8.47
CA GLU A 72 12.11 -8.28 -7.62
C GLU A 72 10.72 -8.88 -7.74
N ASN A 73 10.37 -9.31 -8.95
CA ASN A 73 9.01 -9.76 -9.25
C ASN A 73 8.63 -11.04 -8.51
N GLU A 74 9.58 -11.95 -8.35
CA GLU A 74 9.31 -13.18 -7.62
C GLU A 74 9.00 -12.89 -6.14
N LEU A 75 9.77 -12.01 -5.54
CA LEU A 75 9.54 -11.63 -4.14
C LEU A 75 8.25 -10.86 -3.98
N SER A 76 7.94 -9.98 -4.95
CA SER A 76 6.67 -9.26 -4.96
C SER A 76 5.48 -10.21 -5.05
N GLY A 77 5.64 -11.35 -5.73
CA GLY A 77 4.61 -12.38 -5.82
C GLY A 77 4.48 -13.26 -4.58
N ASN A 78 5.41 -13.11 -3.62
CA ASN A 78 5.37 -13.90 -2.39
C ASN A 78 4.52 -13.17 -1.35
N GLU A 79 3.22 -13.50 -1.30
CA GLU A 79 2.27 -12.79 -0.44
C GLU A 79 2.57 -12.94 1.04
N LYS A 80 3.14 -14.06 1.44
CA LYS A 80 3.54 -14.22 2.84
C LYS A 80 4.62 -13.19 3.22
N PHE A 81 5.63 -13.06 2.36
CA PHE A 81 6.68 -12.07 2.59
C PHE A 81 6.10 -10.66 2.61
N VAL A 82 5.33 -10.32 1.57
CA VAL A 82 4.78 -8.96 1.43
C VAL A 82 3.89 -8.62 2.61
N SER A 83 2.99 -9.52 3.00
CA SER A 83 2.08 -9.25 4.12
C SER A 83 2.81 -9.09 5.44
N CYS A 84 3.80 -9.94 5.71
CA CYS A 84 4.57 -9.85 6.95
C CYS A 84 5.42 -8.59 6.97
N PHE A 85 6.18 -8.36 5.91
CA PHE A 85 7.07 -7.20 5.85
C PHE A 85 6.29 -5.89 5.97
N SER A 86 5.21 -5.77 5.20
CA SER A 86 4.44 -4.52 5.16
C SER A 86 3.75 -4.26 6.50
N SER A 87 3.28 -5.29 7.20
CA SER A 87 2.66 -5.12 8.51
C SER A 87 3.66 -4.62 9.54
N PHE A 88 4.86 -5.17 9.55
CA PHE A 88 5.91 -4.69 10.45
C PHE A 88 6.36 -3.28 10.08
N LEU A 89 6.46 -2.99 8.79
CA LEU A 89 6.80 -1.65 8.34
C LEU A 89 5.73 -0.64 8.77
N CYS A 90 4.47 -0.99 8.60
CA CYS A 90 3.35 -0.14 9.01
C CYS A 90 3.44 0.16 10.50
N GLU A 91 3.67 -0.86 11.32
CA GLU A 91 3.82 -0.67 12.77
C GLU A 91 5.00 0.24 13.09
N ALA A 92 6.15 -0.01 12.48
CA ALA A 92 7.34 0.77 12.74
C ALA A 92 7.12 2.25 12.39
N MET A 93 6.56 2.50 11.20
CA MET A 93 6.35 3.86 10.72
C MET A 93 5.32 4.62 11.56
N ASN A 94 4.37 3.91 12.15
CA ASN A 94 3.32 4.54 12.94
C ASN A 94 3.65 4.65 14.42
N THR A 95 4.80 4.17 14.84
CA THR A 95 5.24 4.26 16.22
C THR A 95 6.57 5.00 16.38
N LEU A 96 7.03 5.67 15.32
CA LEU A 96 8.27 6.44 15.37
C LEU A 96 8.16 7.53 16.41
N LYS A 97 9.25 7.68 17.18
CA LYS A 97 9.37 8.75 18.17
C LYS A 97 10.71 9.43 17.95
N TYR A 98 10.69 10.74 17.91
CA TYR A 98 11.89 11.52 17.62
C TYR A 98 12.52 12.13 18.86
N ASP A 99 11.81 12.11 19.98
CA ASP A 99 12.30 12.61 21.28
C ASP A 99 11.89 11.70 22.40
#